data_4f6ca843c9c44b946629440320f35610
#
_entry.id   4f6ca843c9c44b946629440320f35610
#
_cell.length_a   1.000
_cell.length_b   1.000
_cell.length_c   1.000
_cell.angle_alpha   90.00
_cell.angle_beta   90.00
_cell.angle_gamma   90.00
#
_symmetry.space_group_name_H-M   'P 1'
#
loop_
_entity.id
_entity.type
_entity.pdbx_description
1 polymer ?
#
loop_
_entity_poly.entity_id
_entity_poly.type
_entity_poly.pdbx_seq_one_letter_code
_entity_poly.pdbx_strand_id
1 'polypeptide(L)'
;MAAYPVVRFAPSPTGLIHIGNARTALINWLYALRGGGRFVLRFDDTDLERSRREYADAIEADLAWLGIVPDITCRQSERMALYDAAAETLKKAGRLYPAYETAEELDRRRKRQQALGRPPIYDRAALKLGDAERAELGAQGRKPHWRFKLDASVVRWDDLVRGPSHIDCASLSDPVLKREDGSFLYTLPSVVDDIDLGVTHVIRGDDHVTNTAVQIQIFEALGAAAPAFGHHNLLTDSGGEGLSKRSGALSIRSLR
;
A
#
# COMPACT_ATOMS: atom_id res chain seq x y z
N MET A 1 12.22 26.72 8.71
CA MET A 1 13.24 25.68 8.79
C MET A 1 12.73 24.49 7.97
N ALA A 2 13.51 23.93 7.05
CA ALA A 2 13.10 22.72 6.35
C ALA A 2 12.91 21.62 7.39
N ALA A 3 11.74 20.96 7.37
CA ALA A 3 11.48 19.86 8.28
C ALA A 3 12.46 18.72 7.95
N TYR A 4 13.05 18.10 8.97
CA TYR A 4 13.92 16.96 8.80
C TYR A 4 13.14 15.81 8.12
N PRO A 5 13.74 15.09 7.15
CA PRO A 5 13.06 14.02 6.45
C PRO A 5 12.74 12.86 7.41
N VAL A 6 11.52 12.39 7.35
CA VAL A 6 11.09 11.12 7.96
C VAL A 6 10.74 10.18 6.82
N VAL A 7 11.49 9.10 6.72
CA VAL A 7 11.34 8.08 5.68
C VAL A 7 11.06 6.72 6.31
N ARG A 8 10.59 5.76 5.50
CA ARG A 8 10.33 4.41 6.01
C ARG A 8 10.74 3.32 5.01
N PHE A 9 11.21 2.21 5.56
CA PHE A 9 11.24 0.92 4.89
C PHE A 9 10.12 0.05 5.49
N ALA A 10 9.26 -0.49 4.64
CA ALA A 10 8.00 -1.13 5.06
C ALA A 10 7.86 -2.54 4.47
N PRO A 11 8.72 -3.50 4.89
CA PRO A 11 8.66 -4.86 4.39
C PRO A 11 7.53 -5.66 5.01
N SER A 12 6.88 -6.52 4.20
CA SER A 12 6.01 -7.58 4.74
C SER A 12 6.88 -8.77 5.15
N PRO A 13 6.82 -9.23 6.43
CA PRO A 13 7.67 -10.31 6.94
C PRO A 13 7.13 -11.69 6.51
N THR A 14 7.02 -11.90 5.19
CA THR A 14 6.54 -13.15 4.56
C THR A 14 7.68 -14.01 4.01
N GLY A 15 8.91 -13.67 4.32
CA GLY A 15 10.14 -14.36 3.92
C GLY A 15 11.36 -13.48 4.11
N LEU A 16 12.54 -14.02 3.80
CA LEU A 16 13.80 -13.28 3.85
C LEU A 16 13.81 -12.12 2.85
N ILE A 17 14.50 -11.05 3.17
CA ILE A 17 14.71 -9.95 2.23
C ILE A 17 15.80 -10.32 1.22
N HIS A 18 15.57 -9.88 -0.02
CA HIS A 18 16.54 -10.01 -1.10
C HIS A 18 17.22 -8.65 -1.35
N ILE A 19 18.22 -8.65 -2.22
CA ILE A 19 19.02 -7.47 -2.55
C ILE A 19 18.17 -6.27 -3.01
N GLY A 20 17.04 -6.50 -3.68
CA GLY A 20 16.10 -5.43 -4.07
C GLY A 20 15.46 -4.74 -2.88
N ASN A 21 15.04 -5.50 -1.85
CA ASN A 21 14.51 -4.94 -0.62
C ASN A 21 15.58 -4.19 0.17
N ALA A 22 16.79 -4.77 0.29
CA ALA A 22 17.92 -4.16 0.96
C ALA A 22 18.32 -2.83 0.31
N ARG A 23 18.30 -2.75 -1.03
CA ARG A 23 18.52 -1.51 -1.77
C ARG A 23 17.49 -0.43 -1.40
N THR A 24 16.20 -0.79 -1.31
CA THR A 24 15.15 0.15 -0.90
C THR A 24 15.38 0.63 0.55
N ALA A 25 15.73 -0.27 1.46
CA ALA A 25 16.07 0.10 2.84
C ALA A 25 17.27 1.05 2.88
N LEU A 26 18.35 0.73 2.14
CA LEU A 26 19.58 1.53 2.08
C LEU A 26 19.32 2.93 1.52
N ILE A 27 18.55 3.06 0.44
CA ILE A 27 18.20 4.37 -0.15
C ILE A 27 17.45 5.23 0.87
N ASN A 28 16.45 4.68 1.55
CA ASN A 28 15.70 5.40 2.58
C ASN A 28 16.60 5.82 3.75
N TRP A 29 17.40 4.89 4.26
CA TRP A 29 18.31 5.17 5.37
C TRP A 29 19.34 6.26 5.03
N LEU A 30 19.99 6.19 3.86
CA LEU A 30 20.92 7.20 3.39
C LEU A 30 20.26 8.57 3.19
N TYR A 31 19.01 8.57 2.72
CA TYR A 31 18.24 9.81 2.56
C TYR A 31 17.98 10.48 3.92
N ALA A 32 17.56 9.69 4.92
CA ALA A 32 17.40 10.18 6.29
C ALA A 32 18.72 10.69 6.86
N LEU A 33 19.78 9.89 6.77
CA LEU A 33 21.11 10.22 7.30
C LEU A 33 21.62 11.55 6.71
N ARG A 34 21.56 11.72 5.39
CA ARG A 34 21.99 12.94 4.71
C ARG A 34 21.18 14.16 5.14
N GLY A 35 19.89 14.00 5.40
CA GLY A 35 18.99 15.08 5.81
C GLY A 35 18.94 15.34 7.30
N GLY A 36 19.69 14.59 8.12
CA GLY A 36 19.60 14.65 9.59
C GLY A 36 18.21 14.24 10.10
N GLY A 37 17.53 13.39 9.35
CA GLY A 37 16.16 12.96 9.59
C GLY A 37 16.04 11.63 10.33
N ARG A 38 14.90 10.97 10.20
CA ARG A 38 14.60 9.69 10.88
C ARG A 38 14.27 8.59 9.86
N PHE A 39 14.75 7.39 10.15
CA PHE A 39 14.45 6.18 9.39
C PHE A 39 13.54 5.25 10.21
N VAL A 40 12.36 4.95 9.69
CA VAL A 40 11.36 4.07 10.30
C VAL A 40 11.42 2.69 9.65
N LEU A 41 11.50 1.64 10.42
CA LEU A 41 11.22 0.26 10.02
C LEU A 41 9.79 -0.07 10.40
N ARG A 42 8.92 -0.26 9.41
CA ARG A 42 7.54 -0.67 9.62
C ARG A 42 7.31 -2.07 9.04
N PHE A 43 6.90 -3.01 9.86
CA PHE A 43 6.49 -4.32 9.37
C PHE A 43 5.04 -4.27 8.89
N ASP A 44 4.83 -4.43 7.58
CA ASP A 44 3.51 -4.52 6.96
C ASP A 44 3.02 -5.98 7.09
N ASP A 45 2.56 -6.33 8.31
CA ASP A 45 2.24 -7.69 8.77
C ASP A 45 0.75 -7.90 9.04
N THR A 46 -0.13 -7.17 8.34
CA THR A 46 -1.59 -7.34 8.43
C THR A 46 -2.07 -8.69 7.88
N ASP A 47 -1.30 -9.36 7.05
CA ASP A 47 -1.55 -10.72 6.58
C ASP A 47 -0.96 -11.71 7.60
N LEU A 48 -1.76 -12.06 8.61
CA LEU A 48 -1.32 -12.92 9.72
C LEU A 48 -1.03 -14.37 9.29
N GLU A 49 -1.59 -14.84 8.18
CA GLU A 49 -1.35 -16.19 7.68
C GLU A 49 0.06 -16.35 7.10
N ARG A 50 0.54 -15.33 6.39
CA ARG A 50 1.85 -15.35 5.72
C ARG A 50 2.96 -14.68 6.52
N SER A 51 2.63 -13.76 7.42
CA SER A 51 3.60 -13.04 8.25
C SER A 51 4.12 -13.94 9.37
N ARG A 52 5.45 -13.98 9.53
CA ARG A 52 6.12 -14.78 10.56
C ARG A 52 7.09 -13.91 11.34
N ARG A 53 7.11 -14.10 12.67
CA ARG A 53 8.03 -13.37 13.54
C ARG A 53 9.49 -13.66 13.18
N GLU A 54 9.81 -14.90 12.84
CA GLU A 54 11.15 -15.32 12.41
C GLU A 54 11.67 -14.54 11.19
N TYR A 55 10.76 -14.15 10.26
CA TYR A 55 11.16 -13.32 9.13
C TYR A 55 11.34 -11.86 9.53
N ALA A 56 10.55 -11.33 10.47
CA ALA A 56 10.77 -10.00 11.00
C ALA A 56 12.12 -9.89 11.71
N ASP A 57 12.43 -10.87 12.59
CA ASP A 57 13.70 -10.95 13.31
C ASP A 57 14.89 -11.08 12.32
N ALA A 58 14.72 -11.87 11.24
CA ALA A 58 15.73 -11.99 10.19
C ALA A 58 15.95 -10.67 9.42
N ILE A 59 14.88 -9.92 9.12
CA ILE A 59 14.96 -8.61 8.47
C ILE A 59 15.73 -7.63 9.34
N GLU A 60 15.44 -7.57 10.64
CA GLU A 60 16.19 -6.72 11.59
C GLU A 60 17.67 -7.10 11.63
N ALA A 61 17.99 -8.40 11.71
CA ALA A 61 19.36 -8.89 11.72
C ALA A 61 20.11 -8.58 10.40
N ASP A 62 19.45 -8.69 9.26
CA ASP A 62 20.01 -8.38 7.96
C ASP A 62 20.28 -6.86 7.80
N LEU A 63 19.35 -6.01 8.26
CA LEU A 63 19.53 -4.56 8.29
C LEU A 63 20.71 -4.18 9.22
N ALA A 64 20.77 -4.75 10.42
CA ALA A 64 21.87 -4.51 11.36
C ALA A 64 23.24 -4.93 10.77
N TRP A 65 23.28 -6.06 10.04
CA TRP A 65 24.50 -6.49 9.36
C TRP A 65 24.94 -5.51 8.26
N LEU A 66 23.97 -4.87 7.57
CA LEU A 66 24.23 -3.80 6.61
C LEU A 66 24.60 -2.46 7.28
N GLY A 67 24.60 -2.38 8.61
CA GLY A 67 24.83 -1.15 9.35
C GLY A 67 23.63 -0.19 9.37
N ILE A 68 22.45 -0.66 8.95
CA ILE A 68 21.21 0.12 8.91
C ILE A 68 20.49 -0.06 10.25
N VAL A 69 20.43 1.02 11.03
CA VAL A 69 19.75 1.05 12.33
C VAL A 69 18.52 1.95 12.22
N PRO A 70 17.31 1.44 12.45
CA PRO A 70 16.11 2.26 12.46
C PRO A 70 16.03 3.10 13.75
N ASP A 71 15.52 4.33 13.62
CA ASP A 71 15.18 5.18 14.76
C ASP A 71 13.88 4.76 15.44
N ILE A 72 12.95 4.20 14.65
CA ILE A 72 11.64 3.72 15.09
C ILE A 72 11.37 2.38 14.41
N THR A 73 10.86 1.41 15.18
CA THR A 73 10.32 0.16 14.66
C THR A 73 8.87 0.00 15.10
N CYS A 74 7.97 -0.38 14.18
CA CYS A 74 6.57 -0.63 14.48
C CYS A 74 5.98 -1.76 13.63
N ARG A 75 4.83 -2.28 14.03
CA ARG A 75 4.11 -3.37 13.37
C ARG A 75 2.68 -2.94 13.05
N GLN A 76 2.22 -3.20 11.85
CA GLN A 76 0.84 -2.87 11.47
C GLN A 76 -0.19 -3.69 12.23
N SER A 77 0.12 -4.94 12.56
CA SER A 77 -0.75 -5.81 13.35
C SER A 77 -1.09 -5.26 14.75
N GLU A 78 -0.26 -4.37 15.30
CA GLU A 78 -0.47 -3.74 16.61
C GLU A 78 -1.27 -2.42 16.53
N ARG A 79 -1.65 -1.98 15.32
CA ARG A 79 -2.19 -0.64 15.06
C ARG A 79 -3.62 -0.66 14.48
N MET A 80 -4.31 -1.79 14.56
CA MET A 80 -5.62 -2.02 13.95
C MET A 80 -6.68 -0.96 14.34
N ALA A 81 -6.64 -0.48 15.59
CA ALA A 81 -7.57 0.55 16.08
C ALA A 81 -7.45 1.87 15.31
N LEU A 82 -6.23 2.25 14.86
CA LEU A 82 -6.01 3.44 14.04
C LEU A 82 -6.65 3.28 12.66
N TYR A 83 -6.53 2.08 12.09
CA TYR A 83 -7.10 1.79 10.76
C TYR A 83 -8.63 1.76 10.81
N ASP A 84 -9.21 1.21 11.87
CA ASP A 84 -10.66 1.24 12.09
C ASP A 84 -11.17 2.68 12.23
N ALA A 85 -10.50 3.52 13.02
CA ALA A 85 -10.85 4.93 13.18
C ALA A 85 -10.76 5.71 11.85
N ALA A 86 -9.72 5.47 11.05
CA ALA A 86 -9.57 6.07 9.74
C ALA A 86 -10.67 5.59 8.78
N ALA A 87 -11.00 4.29 8.79
CA ALA A 87 -12.08 3.75 7.98
C ALA A 87 -13.43 4.40 8.33
N GLU A 88 -13.73 4.60 9.62
CA GLU A 88 -14.95 5.29 10.07
C GLU A 88 -14.97 6.76 9.62
N THR A 89 -13.82 7.43 9.65
CA THR A 89 -13.68 8.80 9.12
C THR A 89 -14.01 8.84 7.62
N LEU A 90 -13.45 7.91 6.83
CA LEU A 90 -13.72 7.82 5.40
C LEU A 90 -15.18 7.46 5.10
N LYS A 91 -15.83 6.62 5.91
CA LYS A 91 -17.26 6.32 5.79
C LYS A 91 -18.11 7.56 6.01
N LYS A 92 -17.84 8.31 7.07
CA LYS A 92 -18.57 9.57 7.39
C LYS A 92 -18.39 10.62 6.28
N ALA A 93 -17.23 10.66 5.66
CA ALA A 93 -16.95 11.54 4.52
C ALA A 93 -17.56 11.04 3.18
N GLY A 94 -18.24 9.89 3.17
CA GLY A 94 -18.79 9.29 1.94
C GLY A 94 -17.74 8.78 0.96
N ARG A 95 -16.48 8.64 1.44
CA ARG A 95 -15.34 8.16 0.64
C ARG A 95 -15.12 6.66 0.74
N LEU A 96 -15.70 5.98 1.73
CA LEU A 96 -15.65 4.54 1.89
C LEU A 96 -17.06 3.98 1.88
N TYR A 97 -17.36 3.09 0.94
CA TYR A 97 -18.70 2.53 0.73
C TYR A 97 -18.69 1.00 0.71
N PRO A 98 -19.81 0.36 1.16
CA PRO A 98 -19.94 -1.09 1.17
C PRO A 98 -20.22 -1.63 -0.23
N ALA A 99 -19.58 -2.75 -0.55
CA ALA A 99 -19.79 -3.51 -1.78
C ALA A 99 -19.92 -4.99 -1.41
N TYR A 100 -20.83 -5.71 -2.08
CA TYR A 100 -21.25 -7.06 -1.70
C TYR A 100 -20.97 -8.13 -2.77
N GLU A 101 -20.34 -7.75 -3.88
CA GLU A 101 -20.01 -8.68 -4.95
C GLU A 101 -18.99 -9.70 -4.50
N THR A 102 -19.21 -10.98 -4.85
CA THR A 102 -18.25 -12.05 -4.64
C THR A 102 -17.07 -11.96 -5.64
N ALA A 103 -15.99 -12.68 -5.35
CA ALA A 103 -14.85 -12.76 -6.25
C ALA A 103 -15.26 -13.28 -7.64
N GLU A 104 -16.15 -14.28 -7.69
CA GLU A 104 -16.67 -14.87 -8.95
C GLU A 104 -17.54 -13.89 -9.73
N GLU A 105 -18.38 -13.08 -9.04
CA GLU A 105 -19.19 -12.05 -9.66
C GLU A 105 -18.32 -10.96 -10.28
N LEU A 106 -17.28 -10.54 -9.59
CA LEU A 106 -16.31 -9.56 -10.09
C LEU A 106 -15.50 -10.11 -11.27
N ASP A 107 -15.07 -11.37 -11.22
CA ASP A 107 -14.34 -12.01 -12.32
C ASP A 107 -15.21 -12.13 -13.57
N ARG A 108 -16.48 -12.55 -13.44
CA ARG A 108 -17.44 -12.59 -14.55
C ARG A 108 -17.64 -11.21 -15.19
N ARG A 109 -17.73 -10.15 -14.37
CA ARG A 109 -17.84 -8.77 -14.89
C ARG A 109 -16.59 -8.35 -15.65
N ARG A 110 -15.40 -8.64 -15.12
CA ARG A 110 -14.11 -8.35 -15.80
C ARG A 110 -14.03 -9.05 -17.16
N LYS A 111 -14.30 -10.36 -17.20
CA LYS A 111 -14.31 -11.15 -18.44
C LYS A 111 -15.30 -10.59 -19.47
N ARG A 112 -16.49 -10.18 -19.03
CA ARG A 112 -17.48 -9.55 -19.92
C ARG A 112 -16.98 -8.22 -20.48
N GLN A 113 -16.38 -7.36 -19.66
CA GLN A 113 -15.82 -6.09 -20.12
C GLN A 113 -14.70 -6.32 -21.15
N GLN A 114 -13.78 -7.25 -20.86
CA GLN A 114 -12.70 -7.62 -21.78
C GLN A 114 -13.22 -8.17 -23.12
N ALA A 115 -14.23 -9.04 -23.09
CA ALA A 115 -14.87 -9.58 -24.30
C ALA A 115 -15.53 -8.49 -25.16
N LEU A 116 -15.93 -7.37 -24.54
CA LEU A 116 -16.48 -6.19 -25.23
C LEU A 116 -15.40 -5.16 -25.61
N GLY A 117 -14.12 -5.49 -25.47
CA GLY A 117 -13.01 -4.56 -25.74
C GLY A 117 -12.93 -3.39 -24.76
N ARG A 118 -13.55 -3.49 -23.61
CA ARG A 118 -13.55 -2.44 -22.59
C ARG A 118 -12.53 -2.75 -21.48
N PRO A 119 -11.89 -1.72 -20.90
CA PRO A 119 -11.00 -1.92 -19.76
C PRO A 119 -11.80 -2.50 -18.58
N PRO A 120 -11.21 -3.45 -17.81
CA PRO A 120 -11.88 -4.13 -16.70
C PRO A 120 -11.94 -3.27 -15.43
N ILE A 121 -12.54 -2.09 -15.52
CA ILE A 121 -12.71 -1.15 -14.42
C ILE A 121 -14.00 -1.48 -13.67
N TYR A 122 -13.96 -1.42 -12.34
CA TYR A 122 -15.13 -1.61 -11.50
C TYR A 122 -16.19 -0.53 -11.77
N ASP A 123 -17.41 -0.96 -12.09
CA ASP A 123 -18.51 -0.12 -12.57
C ASP A 123 -19.27 0.63 -11.47
N ARG A 124 -18.80 0.54 -10.22
CA ARG A 124 -19.43 1.14 -9.03
C ARG A 124 -20.88 0.71 -8.80
N ALA A 125 -21.24 -0.51 -9.21
CA ALA A 125 -22.60 -1.01 -9.06
C ALA A 125 -23.10 -0.94 -7.61
N ALA A 126 -22.23 -1.16 -6.64
CA ALA A 126 -22.58 -1.10 -5.22
C ALA A 126 -23.03 0.29 -4.74
N LEU A 127 -22.65 1.37 -5.41
CA LEU A 127 -23.14 2.72 -5.10
C LEU A 127 -24.62 2.92 -5.48
N LYS A 128 -25.16 2.07 -6.34
CA LYS A 128 -26.56 2.13 -6.81
C LYS A 128 -27.50 1.36 -5.91
N LEU A 129 -26.99 0.53 -4.99
CA LEU A 129 -27.79 -0.25 -4.06
C LEU A 129 -28.47 0.66 -3.04
N GLY A 130 -29.78 0.53 -2.93
CA GLY A 130 -30.57 1.14 -1.86
C GLY A 130 -30.42 0.42 -0.52
N ASP A 131 -30.92 1.03 0.55
CA ASP A 131 -30.81 0.44 1.89
C ASP A 131 -31.57 -0.88 2.02
N ALA A 132 -32.72 -1.03 1.34
CA ALA A 132 -33.49 -2.27 1.30
C ALA A 132 -32.70 -3.41 0.63
N GLU A 133 -32.04 -3.14 -0.50
CA GLU A 133 -31.22 -4.14 -1.20
C GLU A 133 -30.00 -4.54 -0.38
N ARG A 134 -29.36 -3.58 0.30
CA ARG A 134 -28.24 -3.86 1.22
C ARG A 134 -28.69 -4.72 2.40
N ALA A 135 -29.88 -4.43 2.96
CA ALA A 135 -30.45 -5.22 4.06
C ALA A 135 -30.78 -6.65 3.61
N GLU A 136 -31.31 -6.82 2.40
CA GLU A 136 -31.59 -8.14 1.81
C GLU A 136 -30.30 -8.95 1.61
N LEU A 137 -29.25 -8.34 1.05
CA LEU A 137 -27.94 -8.98 0.90
C LEU A 137 -27.37 -9.41 2.25
N GLY A 138 -27.50 -8.56 3.28
CA GLY A 138 -27.12 -8.89 4.66
C GLY A 138 -27.93 -10.06 5.22
N ALA A 139 -29.25 -10.11 5.00
CA ALA A 139 -30.10 -11.22 5.41
C ALA A 139 -29.73 -12.54 4.72
N GLN A 140 -29.19 -12.49 3.50
CA GLN A 140 -28.63 -13.63 2.78
C GLN A 140 -27.23 -14.05 3.30
N GLY A 141 -26.72 -13.39 4.36
CA GLY A 141 -25.42 -13.69 4.96
C GLY A 141 -24.22 -13.05 4.24
N ARG A 142 -24.43 -12.18 3.26
CA ARG A 142 -23.35 -11.47 2.60
C ARG A 142 -22.81 -10.38 3.50
N LYS A 143 -21.49 -10.40 3.75
CA LYS A 143 -20.78 -9.34 4.45
C LYS A 143 -20.18 -8.37 3.42
N PRO A 144 -20.22 -7.06 3.68
CA PRO A 144 -19.61 -6.11 2.77
C PRO A 144 -18.09 -6.12 2.86
N HIS A 145 -17.44 -6.03 1.71
CA HIS A 145 -16.12 -5.44 1.63
C HIS A 145 -16.24 -3.94 1.36
N TRP A 146 -15.24 -3.16 1.71
CA TRP A 146 -15.31 -1.70 1.68
C TRP A 146 -14.37 -1.14 0.63
N ARG A 147 -14.93 -0.34 -0.29
CA ARG A 147 -14.19 0.30 -1.38
C ARG A 147 -14.04 1.78 -1.16
N PHE A 148 -12.86 2.28 -1.45
CA PHE A 148 -12.60 3.72 -1.46
C PHE A 148 -13.09 4.32 -2.79
N LYS A 149 -13.95 5.33 -2.69
CA LYS A 149 -14.48 6.04 -3.85
C LYS A 149 -13.43 7.02 -4.36
N LEU A 150 -12.79 6.66 -5.48
CA LEU A 150 -11.85 7.55 -6.16
C LEU A 150 -12.59 8.68 -6.86
N ASP A 151 -12.04 9.87 -6.81
CA ASP A 151 -12.42 10.94 -7.71
C ASP A 151 -11.83 10.65 -9.10
N ALA A 152 -12.67 10.77 -10.12
CA ALA A 152 -12.28 10.56 -11.51
C ALA A 152 -11.51 11.79 -12.03
N SER A 153 -10.36 12.06 -11.42
CA SER A 153 -9.49 13.20 -11.70
C SER A 153 -8.08 12.74 -12.02
N VAL A 154 -7.32 13.60 -12.69
CA VAL A 154 -5.89 13.36 -12.91
C VAL A 154 -5.13 13.81 -11.67
N VAL A 155 -4.57 12.86 -10.93
CA VAL A 155 -3.68 13.14 -9.79
C VAL A 155 -2.27 13.39 -10.33
N ARG A 156 -1.63 14.45 -9.90
CA ARG A 156 -0.29 14.87 -10.31
C ARG A 156 0.60 15.02 -9.09
N TRP A 157 1.88 14.67 -9.24
CA TRP A 157 2.91 14.91 -8.22
C TRP A 157 4.28 15.06 -8.89
N ASP A 158 5.20 15.69 -8.18
CA ASP A 158 6.60 15.74 -8.56
C ASP A 158 7.33 14.59 -7.88
N ASP A 159 7.67 13.56 -8.65
CA ASP A 159 8.39 12.40 -8.14
C ASP A 159 9.87 12.70 -8.01
N LEU A 160 10.46 12.41 -6.87
CA LEU A 160 11.87 12.70 -6.55
C LEU A 160 12.87 12.01 -7.50
N VAL A 161 12.45 10.94 -8.16
CA VAL A 161 13.31 10.16 -9.08
C VAL A 161 12.84 10.28 -10.53
N ARG A 162 11.54 10.24 -10.76
CA ARG A 162 10.93 10.19 -12.10
C ARG A 162 10.57 11.59 -12.64
N GLY A 163 10.61 12.63 -11.79
CA GLY A 163 10.13 13.96 -12.14
C GLY A 163 8.60 14.06 -12.22
N PRO A 164 8.05 15.00 -12.98
CA PRO A 164 6.61 15.21 -13.09
C PRO A 164 5.87 13.93 -13.49
N SER A 165 4.97 13.49 -12.63
CA SER A 165 4.25 12.22 -12.77
C SER A 165 2.75 12.46 -12.63
N HIS A 166 1.95 11.63 -13.28
CA HIS A 166 0.50 11.73 -13.18
C HIS A 166 -0.19 10.39 -13.45
N ILE A 167 -1.37 10.21 -12.88
CA ILE A 167 -2.28 9.09 -13.15
C ILE A 167 -3.69 9.64 -13.31
N ASP A 168 -4.38 9.22 -14.37
CA ASP A 168 -5.80 9.46 -14.52
C ASP A 168 -6.60 8.41 -13.73
N CYS A 169 -7.14 8.82 -12.59
CA CYS A 169 -7.90 7.93 -11.71
C CYS A 169 -9.24 7.47 -12.32
N ALA A 170 -9.72 8.09 -13.40
CA ALA A 170 -10.86 7.57 -14.16
C ALA A 170 -10.58 6.19 -14.80
N SER A 171 -9.30 5.86 -15.03
CA SER A 171 -8.85 4.57 -15.54
C SER A 171 -8.68 3.49 -14.46
N LEU A 172 -8.90 3.83 -13.20
CA LEU A 172 -8.70 2.91 -12.06
C LEU A 172 -10.04 2.43 -11.50
N SER A 173 -10.02 1.22 -10.95
CA SER A 173 -11.11 0.72 -10.11
C SER A 173 -11.00 1.29 -8.71
N ASP A 174 -12.14 1.58 -8.07
CA ASP A 174 -12.17 1.89 -6.65
C ASP A 174 -11.54 0.75 -5.84
N PRO A 175 -10.45 0.99 -5.10
CA PRO A 175 -9.74 -0.09 -4.40
C PRO A 175 -10.52 -0.58 -3.19
N VAL A 176 -10.42 -1.86 -2.91
CA VAL A 176 -10.88 -2.42 -1.65
C VAL A 176 -9.87 -2.04 -0.56
N LEU A 177 -10.34 -1.42 0.53
CA LEU A 177 -9.51 -1.06 1.68
C LEU A 177 -9.70 -2.03 2.85
N LYS A 178 -10.93 -2.58 3.01
CA LYS A 178 -11.25 -3.55 4.06
C LYS A 178 -12.05 -4.70 3.47
N ARG A 179 -11.66 -5.93 3.77
CA ARG A 179 -12.33 -7.15 3.31
C ARG A 179 -13.56 -7.45 4.16
N GLU A 180 -14.37 -8.41 3.71
CA GLU A 180 -15.57 -8.92 4.40
C GLU A 180 -15.26 -9.60 5.75
N ASP A 181 -14.06 -10.15 5.90
CA ASP A 181 -13.55 -10.73 7.15
C ASP A 181 -13.05 -9.69 8.16
N GLY A 182 -13.06 -8.42 7.78
CA GLY A 182 -12.61 -7.29 8.59
C GLY A 182 -11.12 -6.96 8.43
N SER A 183 -10.35 -7.76 7.68
CA SER A 183 -8.93 -7.48 7.44
C SER A 183 -8.74 -6.28 6.51
N PHE A 184 -7.70 -5.50 6.78
CA PHE A 184 -7.32 -4.37 5.93
C PHE A 184 -6.36 -4.79 4.82
N LEU A 185 -6.54 -4.20 3.65
CA LEU A 185 -5.58 -4.28 2.56
C LEU A 185 -4.53 -3.18 2.67
N TYR A 186 -3.35 -3.44 2.15
CA TYR A 186 -2.13 -2.61 2.21
C TYR A 186 -2.36 -1.10 2.16
N THR A 187 -3.27 -0.62 1.32
CA THR A 187 -3.35 0.79 0.96
C THR A 187 -3.74 1.69 2.14
N LEU A 188 -4.77 1.33 2.91
CA LEU A 188 -5.23 2.16 4.05
C LEU A 188 -4.24 2.14 5.22
N PRO A 189 -3.78 0.97 5.72
CA PRO A 189 -2.77 0.92 6.77
C PRO A 189 -1.52 1.72 6.43
N SER A 190 -1.05 1.62 5.18
CA SER A 190 0.14 2.35 4.73
C SER A 190 -0.04 3.87 4.85
N VAL A 191 -1.17 4.41 4.43
CA VAL A 191 -1.46 5.85 4.51
C VAL A 191 -1.62 6.30 5.97
N VAL A 192 -2.39 5.55 6.76
CA VAL A 192 -2.64 5.89 8.18
C VAL A 192 -1.34 5.91 8.98
N ASP A 193 -0.49 4.93 8.77
CA ASP A 193 0.81 4.88 9.45
C ASP A 193 1.73 6.00 8.98
N ASP A 194 1.78 6.29 7.68
CA ASP A 194 2.59 7.39 7.14
C ASP A 194 2.14 8.74 7.73
N ILE A 195 0.83 8.93 8.00
CA ILE A 195 0.30 10.11 8.69
C ILE A 195 0.74 10.13 10.15
N ASP A 196 0.48 9.06 10.90
CA ASP A 196 0.70 8.99 12.35
C ASP A 196 2.19 9.06 12.72
N LEU A 197 3.06 8.45 11.90
CA LEU A 197 4.51 8.46 12.07
C LEU A 197 5.17 9.75 11.55
N GLY A 198 4.40 10.63 10.92
CA GLY A 198 4.89 11.88 10.34
C GLY A 198 5.86 11.66 9.19
N VAL A 199 5.62 10.63 8.37
CA VAL A 199 6.45 10.33 7.18
C VAL A 199 6.33 11.49 6.19
N THR A 200 7.48 12.04 5.83
CA THR A 200 7.57 13.17 4.88
C THR A 200 7.96 12.74 3.48
N HIS A 201 8.61 11.59 3.34
CA HIS A 201 9.08 11.08 2.04
C HIS A 201 8.85 9.58 1.96
N VAL A 202 8.23 9.14 0.86
CA VAL A 202 7.95 7.74 0.54
C VAL A 202 8.81 7.33 -0.66
N ILE A 203 9.93 6.66 -0.40
CA ILE A 203 10.84 6.17 -1.44
C ILE A 203 10.70 4.66 -1.55
N ARG A 204 10.34 4.17 -2.76
CA ARG A 204 9.98 2.77 -3.00
C ARG A 204 10.16 2.34 -4.46
N GLY A 205 9.88 1.08 -4.78
CA GLY A 205 9.91 0.58 -6.15
C GLY A 205 8.84 1.20 -7.05
N ASP A 206 9.10 1.28 -8.34
CA ASP A 206 8.22 1.89 -9.34
C ASP A 206 6.98 1.03 -9.69
N ASP A 207 6.91 -0.20 -9.23
CA ASP A 207 5.72 -1.05 -9.22
C ASP A 207 4.56 -0.44 -8.40
N HIS A 208 4.86 0.53 -7.53
CA HIS A 208 3.89 1.24 -6.71
C HIS A 208 3.42 2.60 -7.28
N VAL A 209 3.84 3.00 -8.47
CA VAL A 209 3.49 4.32 -9.05
C VAL A 209 1.98 4.54 -9.12
N THR A 210 1.23 3.55 -9.58
CA THR A 210 -0.25 3.63 -9.63
C THR A 210 -0.87 3.78 -8.23
N ASN A 211 -0.30 3.11 -7.23
CA ASN A 211 -0.78 3.19 -5.85
C ASN A 211 -0.62 4.61 -5.28
N THR A 212 0.36 5.38 -5.77
CA THR A 212 0.60 6.75 -5.31
C THR A 212 -0.59 7.64 -5.54
N ALA A 213 -1.21 7.60 -6.72
CA ALA A 213 -2.39 8.41 -7.01
C ALA A 213 -3.57 8.07 -6.08
N VAL A 214 -3.77 6.79 -5.80
CA VAL A 214 -4.79 6.30 -4.86
C VAL A 214 -4.49 6.80 -3.44
N GLN A 215 -3.24 6.67 -3.00
CA GLN A 215 -2.82 7.08 -1.66
C GLN A 215 -2.94 8.59 -1.47
N ILE A 216 -2.57 9.42 -2.45
CA ILE A 216 -2.75 10.87 -2.41
C ILE A 216 -4.21 11.21 -2.13
N GLN A 217 -5.16 10.60 -2.83
CA GLN A 217 -6.59 10.84 -2.58
C GLN A 217 -7.05 10.36 -1.19
N ILE A 218 -6.43 9.31 -0.63
CA ILE A 218 -6.74 8.87 0.73
C ILE A 218 -6.16 9.84 1.77
N PHE A 219 -4.92 10.34 1.57
CA PHE A 219 -4.35 11.40 2.42
C PHE A 219 -5.28 12.62 2.47
N GLU A 220 -5.71 13.12 1.32
CA GLU A 220 -6.64 14.23 1.19
C GLU A 220 -7.98 13.96 1.89
N ALA A 221 -8.55 12.76 1.69
CA ALA A 221 -9.81 12.38 2.31
C ALA A 221 -9.73 12.24 3.85
N LEU A 222 -8.54 11.99 4.38
CA LEU A 222 -8.25 11.97 5.82
C LEU A 222 -7.82 13.35 6.35
N GLY A 223 -7.79 14.40 5.49
CA GLY A 223 -7.41 15.76 5.87
C GLY A 223 -5.91 15.93 6.11
N ALA A 224 -5.07 15.06 5.58
CA ALA A 224 -3.62 15.09 5.73
C ALA A 224 -2.93 15.49 4.42
N ALA A 225 -1.78 16.16 4.52
CA ALA A 225 -0.92 16.40 3.38
C ALA A 225 -0.21 15.09 2.96
N ALA A 226 -0.19 14.82 1.66
CA ALA A 226 0.56 13.69 1.14
C ALA A 226 2.07 13.95 1.26
N PRO A 227 2.89 12.92 1.56
CA PRO A 227 4.34 13.03 1.55
C PRO A 227 4.90 13.25 0.14
N ALA A 228 6.16 13.63 0.02
CA ALA A 228 6.87 13.56 -1.24
C ALA A 228 7.12 12.08 -1.62
N PHE A 229 6.95 11.75 -2.90
CA PHE A 229 7.14 10.39 -3.40
C PHE A 229 8.38 10.29 -4.28
N GLY A 230 9.07 9.16 -4.22
CA GLY A 230 10.18 8.81 -5.09
C GLY A 230 10.12 7.34 -5.47
N HIS A 231 10.05 7.06 -6.77
CA HIS A 231 9.93 5.71 -7.30
C HIS A 231 11.20 5.32 -8.07
N HIS A 232 12.03 4.48 -7.45
CA HIS A 232 13.21 3.94 -8.11
C HIS A 232 12.83 2.69 -8.94
N ASN A 233 13.55 2.44 -10.01
CA ASN A 233 13.38 1.24 -10.83
C ASN A 233 13.61 -0.03 -10.00
N LEU A 234 12.92 -1.12 -10.35
CA LEU A 234 13.19 -2.43 -9.79
C LEU A 234 14.53 -2.97 -10.28
N LEU A 235 15.17 -3.82 -9.48
CA LEU A 235 16.28 -4.63 -9.95
C LEU A 235 15.72 -5.80 -10.77
N THR A 236 16.29 -5.99 -11.94
CA THR A 236 15.94 -7.08 -12.85
C THR A 236 17.13 -8.04 -12.97
N ASP A 237 16.84 -9.28 -13.35
CA ASP A 237 17.87 -10.23 -13.78
C ASP A 237 18.34 -9.94 -15.20
N SER A 238 19.24 -10.77 -15.72
CA SER A 238 19.75 -10.65 -17.10
C SER A 238 18.67 -10.89 -18.18
N GLY A 239 17.55 -11.48 -17.82
CA GLY A 239 16.38 -11.69 -18.70
C GLY A 239 15.39 -10.52 -18.67
N GLY A 240 15.64 -9.49 -17.82
CA GLY A 240 14.74 -8.33 -17.66
C GLY A 240 13.58 -8.59 -16.70
N GLU A 241 13.50 -9.76 -16.05
CA GLU A 241 12.48 -10.06 -15.07
C GLU A 241 12.87 -9.50 -13.69
N GLY A 242 11.88 -8.98 -12.96
CA GLY A 242 12.09 -8.45 -11.61
C GLY A 242 12.64 -9.51 -10.67
N LEU A 243 13.68 -9.16 -9.90
CA LEU A 243 14.23 -10.05 -8.88
C LEU A 243 13.14 -10.42 -7.87
N SER A 244 12.77 -11.68 -7.83
CA SER A 244 11.75 -12.21 -6.93
C SER A 244 12.30 -13.38 -6.12
N LYS A 245 11.62 -13.71 -5.02
CA LYS A 245 11.95 -14.90 -4.20
C LYS A 245 11.94 -16.20 -5.02
N ARG A 246 11.22 -16.24 -6.16
CA ARG A 246 11.12 -17.41 -7.05
C ARG A 246 12.29 -17.50 -8.04
N SER A 247 12.93 -16.39 -8.38
CA SER A 247 14.05 -16.36 -9.33
C SER A 247 15.41 -16.71 -8.69
N GLY A 248 15.43 -17.21 -7.43
CA GLY A 248 16.69 -17.50 -6.74
C GLY A 248 17.48 -16.24 -6.38
N ALA A 249 16.82 -15.07 -6.36
CA ALA A 249 17.46 -13.83 -5.96
C ALA A 249 18.17 -14.01 -4.61
N LEU A 250 19.44 -13.67 -4.57
CA LEU A 250 20.28 -13.78 -3.38
C LEU A 250 19.61 -13.07 -2.20
N SER A 251 19.28 -13.82 -1.17
CA SER A 251 18.86 -13.24 0.10
C SER A 251 20.07 -12.55 0.74
N ILE A 252 19.84 -11.51 1.53
CA ILE A 252 20.94 -10.87 2.28
C ILE A 252 21.61 -11.89 3.19
N ARG A 253 20.85 -12.81 3.76
CA ARG A 253 21.37 -13.90 4.59
C ARG A 253 22.34 -14.83 3.84
N SER A 254 22.18 -15.02 2.52
CA SER A 254 23.10 -15.84 1.71
C SER A 254 24.36 -15.11 1.30
N LEU A 255 24.40 -13.78 1.43
CA LEU A 255 25.58 -12.95 1.20
C LEU A 255 26.40 -12.72 2.49
N ARG A 256 25.80 -12.98 3.64
CA ARG A 256 26.40 -12.88 4.96
C ARG A 256 27.18 -14.15 5.34
#